data_60b6b9cbf80e6d8c06cea57474390fc9
#
_entry.id   60b6b9cbf80e6d8c06cea57474390fc9
#
_cell.length_a   1.000
_cell.length_b   1.000
_cell.length_c   1.000
_cell.angle_alpha   90.00
_cell.angle_beta   90.00
_cell.angle_gamma   90.00
#
_symmetry.space_group_name_H-M   'P 1'
#
loop_
_entity.id
_entity.type
_entity.pdbx_description
1 polymer ?
#
loop_
_entity_poly.entity_id
_entity_poly.type
_entity_poly.pdbx_seq_one_letter_code
_entity_poly.pdbx_strand_id
1 'polypeptide(L)'
;MIDDHRSVHLVHGPGNDGMLLCLQVVKRALLSGSNVFWIGDLPAASAKSVLGSVNEEFLSRLLVGSNEAIESDSMILRTADLVIMWPWCTNHGRAGKSEISRLRGILDSTNGRVVAASLGNQDASGGGGMTARSRSMLEEMGLETWFLSRQDTGFRRVLKSPDREVELERRDGEFSVVST
;
A
#
# COMPACT_ATOMS: atom_id res chain seq x y z
N MET A 1 0.34 -10.69 -9.00
CA MET A 1 -0.25 -9.46 -8.41
C MET A 1 0.92 -8.56 -8.00
N ILE A 2 0.99 -7.82 -6.94
CA ILE A 2 2.17 -7.02 -6.55
C ILE A 2 3.27 -7.98 -6.01
N ASP A 3 3.87 -8.78 -6.85
CA ASP A 3 4.89 -9.77 -6.46
C ASP A 3 6.29 -9.43 -7.00
N ASP A 4 6.43 -8.26 -7.63
CA ASP A 4 7.72 -7.77 -8.10
C ASP A 4 8.52 -7.17 -6.93
N HIS A 5 9.84 -7.35 -6.94
CA HIS A 5 10.75 -6.87 -5.88
C HIS A 5 10.87 -5.34 -5.80
N ARG A 6 10.03 -4.60 -6.51
CA ARG A 6 10.04 -3.14 -6.58
C ARG A 6 9.18 -2.50 -5.50
N SER A 7 9.64 -1.36 -5.00
CA SER A 7 8.80 -0.50 -4.16
C SER A 7 7.70 0.16 -4.99
N VAL A 8 6.52 0.33 -4.38
CA VAL A 8 5.30 0.76 -5.09
C VAL A 8 4.67 1.96 -4.41
N HIS A 9 4.27 2.94 -5.19
CA HIS A 9 3.31 3.94 -4.79
C HIS A 9 1.90 3.49 -5.20
N LEU A 10 1.12 3.00 -4.26
CA LEU A 10 -0.27 2.58 -4.48
C LEU A 10 -1.20 3.79 -4.36
N VAL A 11 -1.79 4.19 -5.46
CA VAL A 11 -2.81 5.24 -5.54
C VAL A 11 -4.18 4.59 -5.61
N HIS A 12 -5.06 4.94 -4.68
CA HIS A 12 -6.39 4.35 -4.61
C HIS A 12 -7.50 5.38 -4.55
N GLY A 13 -8.68 5.01 -4.99
CA GLY A 13 -9.90 5.81 -4.86
C GLY A 13 -10.43 5.86 -3.41
N PRO A 14 -11.51 6.60 -3.16
CA PRO A 14 -12.17 6.64 -1.85
C PRO A 14 -12.71 5.27 -1.44
N GLY A 15 -12.81 5.06 -0.13
CA GLY A 15 -13.26 3.80 0.48
C GLY A 15 -12.13 2.86 0.89
N ASN A 16 -12.46 1.59 1.17
CA ASN A 16 -11.54 0.63 1.80
C ASN A 16 -10.73 -0.22 0.83
N ASP A 17 -10.89 -0.06 -0.48
CA ASP A 17 -10.28 -0.98 -1.45
C ASP A 17 -8.74 -0.95 -1.38
N GLY A 18 -8.14 0.24 -1.23
CA GLY A 18 -6.68 0.37 -1.05
C GLY A 18 -6.17 -0.32 0.21
N MET A 19 -6.87 -0.13 1.35
CA MET A 19 -6.56 -0.79 2.63
C MET A 19 -6.62 -2.31 2.49
N LEU A 20 -7.70 -2.84 1.91
CA LEU A 20 -7.87 -4.28 1.71
C LEU A 20 -6.78 -4.87 0.82
N LEU A 21 -6.40 -4.16 -0.24
CA LEU A 21 -5.30 -4.61 -1.12
C LEU A 21 -3.97 -4.64 -0.37
N CYS A 22 -3.64 -3.59 0.41
CA CYS A 22 -2.44 -3.58 1.26
C CYS A 22 -2.45 -4.73 2.27
N LEU A 23 -3.57 -4.96 2.96
CA LEU A 23 -3.70 -6.08 3.90
C LEU A 23 -3.56 -7.45 3.22
N GLN A 24 -4.04 -7.59 2.02
CA GLN A 24 -3.88 -8.84 1.25
C GLN A 24 -2.42 -9.07 0.83
N VAL A 25 -1.67 -8.00 0.51
CA VAL A 25 -0.21 -8.06 0.30
C VAL A 25 0.50 -8.46 1.59
N VAL A 26 0.12 -7.87 2.73
CA VAL A 26 0.63 -8.26 4.06
C VAL A 26 0.37 -9.73 4.34
N LYS A 27 -0.89 -10.20 4.18
CA LYS A 27 -1.26 -11.61 4.39
C LYS A 27 -0.36 -12.57 3.61
N ARG A 28 -0.11 -12.28 2.34
CA ARG A 28 0.77 -13.10 1.49
C ARG A 28 2.21 -13.08 1.97
N ALA A 29 2.75 -11.91 2.32
CA ALA A 29 4.09 -11.77 2.86
C ALA A 29 4.25 -12.56 4.16
N LEU A 30 3.31 -12.45 5.09
CA LEU A 30 3.32 -13.22 6.34
C LEU A 30 3.30 -14.72 6.08
N LEU A 31 2.42 -15.20 5.20
CA LEU A 31 2.32 -16.63 4.85
C LEU A 31 3.59 -17.16 4.14
N SER A 32 4.36 -16.28 3.49
CA SER A 32 5.68 -16.63 2.95
C SER A 32 6.82 -16.54 3.97
N GLY A 33 6.53 -16.20 5.23
CA GLY A 33 7.52 -16.10 6.30
C GLY A 33 8.24 -14.75 6.39
N SER A 34 7.78 -13.73 5.65
CA SER A 34 8.38 -12.40 5.65
C SER A 34 8.04 -11.61 6.91
N ASN A 35 8.99 -10.78 7.35
CA ASN A 35 8.76 -9.78 8.38
C ASN A 35 8.12 -8.54 7.76
N VAL A 36 7.00 -8.11 8.31
CA VAL A 36 6.22 -6.98 7.80
C VAL A 36 6.16 -5.86 8.82
N PHE A 37 6.41 -4.64 8.36
CA PHE A 37 6.21 -3.46 9.18
C PHE A 37 5.11 -2.58 8.58
N TRP A 38 4.02 -2.41 9.33
CA TRP A 38 2.92 -1.51 8.98
C TRP A 38 3.09 -0.18 9.70
N ILE A 39 3.13 0.91 8.96
CA ILE A 39 3.30 2.26 9.46
C ILE A 39 2.00 3.04 9.23
N GLY A 40 1.39 3.52 10.30
CA GLY A 40 0.15 4.29 10.29
C GLY A 40 -1.04 3.54 10.86
N ASP A 41 -2.24 4.06 10.61
CA ASP A 41 -3.46 3.50 11.17
C ASP A 41 -3.81 2.15 10.55
N LEU A 42 -4.01 1.17 11.41
CA LEU A 42 -4.49 -0.15 11.03
C LEU A 42 -5.82 -0.44 11.74
N PRO A 43 -6.97 -0.18 11.08
CA PRO A 43 -8.28 -0.42 11.69
C PRO A 43 -8.47 -1.89 12.04
N ALA A 44 -8.77 -2.17 13.31
CA ALA A 44 -8.91 -3.55 13.82
C ALA A 44 -9.92 -4.39 13.03
N ALA A 45 -11.04 -3.79 12.59
CA ALA A 45 -12.05 -4.48 11.80
C ALA A 45 -11.51 -4.92 10.44
N SER A 46 -10.74 -4.05 9.74
CA SER A 46 -10.12 -4.38 8.46
C SER A 46 -9.03 -5.44 8.62
N ALA A 47 -8.19 -5.31 9.64
CA ALA A 47 -7.16 -6.30 9.97
C ALA A 47 -7.80 -7.67 10.26
N LYS A 48 -8.81 -7.73 11.13
CA LYS A 48 -9.52 -8.96 11.44
C LYS A 48 -10.17 -9.61 10.22
N SER A 49 -10.76 -8.81 9.33
CA SER A 49 -11.41 -9.32 8.12
C SER A 49 -10.44 -10.05 7.19
N VAL A 50 -9.20 -9.56 7.03
CA VAL A 50 -8.24 -10.11 6.07
C VAL A 50 -7.24 -11.04 6.73
N LEU A 51 -6.74 -10.68 7.92
CA LEU A 51 -5.68 -11.41 8.62
C LEU A 51 -6.23 -12.42 9.63
N GLY A 52 -7.53 -12.43 9.92
CA GLY A 52 -8.13 -13.30 10.94
C GLY A 52 -7.98 -14.80 10.68
N SER A 53 -7.64 -15.20 9.45
CA SER A 53 -7.33 -16.60 9.10
C SER A 53 -5.84 -16.95 9.18
N VAL A 54 -4.98 -15.97 9.47
CA VAL A 54 -3.53 -16.16 9.62
C VAL A 54 -3.26 -16.61 11.06
N ASN A 55 -2.47 -17.68 11.23
CA ASN A 55 -2.15 -18.16 12.58
C ASN A 55 -1.20 -17.21 13.34
N GLU A 56 -1.12 -17.35 14.65
CA GLU A 56 -0.34 -16.47 15.55
C GLU A 56 1.15 -16.47 15.22
N GLU A 57 1.72 -17.61 14.79
CA GLU A 57 3.13 -17.71 14.44
C GLU A 57 3.50 -16.75 13.29
N PHE A 58 2.67 -16.70 12.24
CA PHE A 58 2.88 -15.76 11.15
C PHE A 58 2.53 -14.32 11.54
N LEU A 59 1.47 -14.13 12.35
CA LEU A 59 1.09 -12.79 12.82
C LEU A 59 2.17 -12.17 13.71
N SER A 60 2.98 -12.95 14.43
CA SER A 60 4.11 -12.45 15.23
C SER A 60 5.18 -11.72 14.40
N ARG A 61 5.18 -11.90 13.08
CA ARG A 61 6.06 -11.21 12.14
C ARG A 61 5.51 -9.88 11.63
N LEU A 62 4.29 -9.50 12.05
CA LEU A 62 3.69 -8.20 11.75
C LEU A 62 3.93 -7.23 12.90
N LEU A 63 4.72 -6.20 12.65
CA LEU A 63 4.84 -5.06 13.53
C LEU A 63 3.98 -3.92 13.03
N VAL A 64 3.31 -3.23 13.94
CA VAL A 64 2.50 -2.04 13.63
C VAL A 64 3.05 -0.87 14.45
N GLY A 65 3.37 0.22 13.77
CA GLY A 65 3.93 1.41 14.40
C GLY A 65 3.33 2.70 13.86
N SER A 66 3.44 3.76 14.67
CA SER A 66 3.11 5.11 14.22
C SER A 66 4.27 5.73 13.43
N ASN A 67 3.97 6.83 12.74
CA ASN A 67 4.98 7.61 12.03
C ASN A 67 6.11 8.13 12.94
N GLU A 68 5.82 8.35 14.23
CA GLU A 68 6.78 8.84 15.23
C GLU A 68 7.73 7.73 15.72
N ALA A 69 7.27 6.47 15.72
CA ALA A 69 8.10 5.33 16.12
C ALA A 69 9.25 5.05 15.14
N ILE A 70 9.15 5.52 13.90
CA ILE A 70 10.16 5.26 12.85
C ILE A 70 11.44 6.07 13.08
N GLU A 71 11.32 7.27 13.64
CA GLU A 71 12.48 8.15 13.88
C GLU A 71 13.44 7.56 14.93
N SER A 72 12.96 6.62 15.74
CA SER A 72 13.71 6.05 16.85
C SER A 72 14.31 4.67 16.61
N ASP A 73 13.89 3.91 15.58
CA ASP A 73 14.37 2.53 15.43
C ASP A 73 14.61 2.09 13.97
N SER A 74 15.79 2.47 13.46
CA SER A 74 16.25 2.04 12.13
C SER A 74 16.48 0.52 12.03
N MET A 75 16.55 -0.22 13.16
CA MET A 75 16.79 -1.67 13.14
C MET A 75 15.55 -2.40 12.63
N ILE A 76 14.34 -1.99 13.01
CA ILE A 76 13.08 -2.59 12.53
C ILE A 76 12.99 -2.46 11.00
N LEU A 77 13.30 -1.30 10.46
CA LEU A 77 13.27 -1.07 9.01
C LEU A 77 14.26 -1.97 8.25
N ARG A 78 15.45 -2.20 8.82
CA ARG A 78 16.48 -3.04 8.19
C ARG A 78 16.11 -4.52 8.14
N THR A 79 15.30 -4.98 9.09
CA THR A 79 14.86 -6.37 9.19
C THR A 79 13.52 -6.65 8.52
N ALA A 80 12.81 -5.61 8.10
CA ALA A 80 11.55 -5.75 7.39
C ALA A 80 11.77 -6.15 5.93
N ASP A 81 11.11 -7.22 5.49
CA ASP A 81 11.04 -7.63 4.09
C ASP A 81 9.99 -6.84 3.30
N LEU A 82 8.98 -6.33 4.02
CA LEU A 82 7.92 -5.50 3.49
C LEU A 82 7.57 -4.38 4.47
N VAL A 83 7.55 -3.15 3.98
CA VAL A 83 7.06 -1.98 4.71
C VAL A 83 5.81 -1.44 4.02
N ILE A 84 4.72 -1.29 4.77
CA ILE A 84 3.50 -0.61 4.31
C ILE A 84 3.41 0.75 5.00
N MET A 85 3.26 1.81 4.24
CA MET A 85 2.97 3.16 4.76
C MET A 85 1.52 3.52 4.43
N TRP A 86 0.68 3.63 5.47
CA TRP A 86 -0.75 3.88 5.31
C TRP A 86 -1.29 4.98 6.22
N PRO A 87 -1.71 6.13 5.68
CA PRO A 87 -1.26 6.68 4.39
C PRO A 87 0.18 7.21 4.49
N TRP A 88 0.90 7.25 3.37
CA TRP A 88 2.25 7.81 3.40
C TRP A 88 2.26 9.34 3.48
N CYS A 89 1.18 10.00 3.01
CA CYS A 89 1.00 11.45 3.07
C CYS A 89 -0.44 11.81 3.38
N THR A 90 -0.68 13.07 3.70
CA THR A 90 -2.01 13.62 3.97
C THR A 90 -2.95 13.45 2.77
N ASN A 91 -4.25 13.31 3.06
CA ASN A 91 -5.28 13.07 2.03
C ASN A 91 -5.68 14.31 1.22
N HIS A 92 -5.12 15.47 1.53
CA HIS A 92 -5.46 16.75 0.87
C HIS A 92 -4.21 17.50 0.44
N GLY A 93 -4.28 18.16 -0.72
CA GLY A 93 -3.21 19.00 -1.23
C GLY A 93 -1.99 18.23 -1.74
N ARG A 94 -0.83 18.84 -1.71
CA ARG A 94 0.46 18.24 -2.06
C ARG A 94 1.10 17.62 -0.83
N ALA A 95 1.89 16.58 -1.00
CA ALA A 95 2.70 16.04 0.07
C ALA A 95 3.67 17.09 0.62
N GLY A 96 3.74 17.19 1.94
CA GLY A 96 4.63 18.14 2.63
C GLY A 96 6.08 17.68 2.60
N LYS A 97 7.01 18.62 2.84
CA LYS A 97 8.45 18.31 2.87
C LYS A 97 8.81 17.24 3.92
N SER A 98 8.15 17.28 5.08
CA SER A 98 8.35 16.29 6.15
C SER A 98 7.90 14.88 5.74
N GLU A 99 6.77 14.77 5.07
CA GLU A 99 6.26 13.48 4.57
C GLU A 99 7.20 12.88 3.51
N ILE A 100 7.69 13.72 2.61
CA ILE A 100 8.67 13.34 1.58
C ILE A 100 9.98 12.89 2.20
N SER A 101 10.51 13.68 3.17
CA SER A 101 11.76 13.34 3.88
C SER A 101 11.63 12.02 4.63
N ARG A 102 10.49 11.78 5.29
CA ARG A 102 10.20 10.54 6.00
C ARG A 102 10.16 9.34 5.04
N LEU A 103 9.42 9.45 3.93
CA LEU A 103 9.37 8.37 2.95
C LEU A 103 10.77 8.04 2.40
N ARG A 104 11.58 9.07 2.09
CA ARG A 104 12.97 8.89 1.65
C ARG A 104 13.79 8.17 2.72
N GLY A 105 13.71 8.60 3.98
CA GLY A 105 14.42 7.96 5.08
C GLY A 105 14.06 6.47 5.24
N ILE A 106 12.79 6.11 5.02
CA ILE A 106 12.34 4.71 5.05
C ILE A 106 12.93 3.93 3.87
N LEU A 107 12.86 4.49 2.65
CA LEU A 107 13.44 3.86 1.46
C LEU A 107 14.95 3.63 1.59
N ASP A 108 15.66 4.59 2.19
CA ASP A 108 17.11 4.52 2.40
C ASP A 108 17.49 3.54 3.53
N SER A 109 16.58 3.29 4.47
CA SER A 109 16.84 2.48 5.67
C SER A 109 16.40 1.03 5.54
N THR A 110 15.51 0.70 4.62
CA THR A 110 15.01 -0.68 4.44
C THR A 110 15.72 -1.38 3.27
N ASN A 111 16.03 -2.67 3.49
CA ASN A 111 16.45 -3.56 2.41
C ASN A 111 15.24 -4.24 1.74
N GLY A 112 14.09 -4.14 2.37
CA GLY A 112 12.84 -4.73 1.89
C GLY A 112 12.08 -3.83 0.91
N ARG A 113 10.94 -4.31 0.49
CA ARG A 113 10.04 -3.59 -0.40
C ARG A 113 9.17 -2.62 0.38
N VAL A 114 8.92 -1.42 -0.18
CA VAL A 114 8.02 -0.42 0.38
C VAL A 114 6.76 -0.31 -0.48
N VAL A 115 5.59 -0.34 0.17
CA VAL A 115 4.30 0.03 -0.44
C VAL A 115 3.82 1.31 0.24
N ALA A 116 3.95 2.43 -0.44
CA ALA A 116 3.47 3.72 0.02
C ALA A 116 2.08 3.99 -0.55
N ALA A 117 1.03 3.92 0.28
CA ALA A 117 -0.34 4.09 -0.17
C ALA A 117 -0.85 5.51 0.04
N SER A 118 -1.59 6.04 -0.93
CA SER A 118 -2.25 7.35 -0.83
C SER A 118 -3.57 7.41 -1.58
N LEU A 119 -4.46 8.28 -1.11
CA LEU A 119 -5.67 8.63 -1.85
C LEU A 119 -5.29 9.40 -3.12
N GLY A 120 -5.80 8.97 -4.27
CA GLY A 120 -5.64 9.68 -5.54
C GLY A 120 -6.44 10.98 -5.57
N ASN A 121 -5.93 11.97 -6.31
CA ASN A 121 -6.71 13.16 -6.63
C ASN A 121 -7.67 12.80 -7.76
N GLN A 122 -8.95 13.11 -7.56
CA GLN A 122 -9.94 13.07 -8.64
C GLN A 122 -10.12 14.49 -9.16
N ASP A 123 -10.18 14.66 -10.47
CA ASP A 123 -10.51 15.93 -11.07
C ASP A 123 -11.98 16.27 -10.75
N ALA A 124 -12.22 17.49 -10.28
CA ALA A 124 -13.56 17.98 -9.95
C ALA A 124 -14.52 18.00 -11.16
N SER A 125 -14.00 17.94 -12.39
CA SER A 125 -14.78 17.86 -13.62
C SER A 125 -15.36 16.46 -13.91
N GLY A 126 -14.96 15.43 -13.14
CA GLY A 126 -15.44 14.05 -13.29
C GLY A 126 -15.01 13.34 -14.57
N GLY A 127 -14.30 14.00 -15.47
CA GLY A 127 -13.84 13.45 -16.76
C GLY A 127 -12.38 13.04 -16.79
N GLY A 128 -11.61 13.42 -15.77
CA GLY A 128 -10.19 13.06 -15.64
C GLY A 128 -9.99 11.82 -14.79
N GLY A 129 -9.11 10.93 -15.20
CA GLY A 129 -8.71 9.77 -14.41
C GLY A 129 -8.06 10.18 -13.08
N MET A 130 -7.97 9.23 -12.17
CA MET A 130 -7.29 9.41 -10.89
C MET A 130 -5.80 9.77 -11.10
N THR A 131 -5.32 10.80 -10.42
CA THR A 131 -3.93 11.25 -10.50
C THR A 131 -3.18 10.98 -9.20
N ALA A 132 -1.91 10.64 -9.31
CA ALA A 132 -1.04 10.37 -8.18
C ALA A 132 -0.41 11.66 -7.65
N ARG A 133 -0.35 11.77 -6.32
CA ARG A 133 0.35 12.87 -5.64
C ARG A 133 1.85 12.70 -5.79
N SER A 134 2.52 13.80 -6.13
CA SER A 134 4.00 13.81 -6.22
C SER A 134 4.60 12.69 -7.09
N ARG A 135 3.89 12.24 -8.12
CA ARG A 135 4.23 11.07 -8.93
C ARG A 135 5.69 11.11 -9.42
N SER A 136 6.08 12.17 -10.14
CA SER A 136 7.43 12.26 -10.72
C SER A 136 8.53 12.13 -9.67
N MET A 137 8.33 12.77 -8.51
CA MET A 137 9.29 12.69 -7.41
C MET A 137 9.38 11.28 -6.82
N LEU A 138 8.26 10.57 -6.68
CA LEU A 138 8.24 9.20 -6.17
C LEU A 138 8.87 8.22 -7.16
N GLU A 139 8.66 8.43 -8.45
CA GLU A 139 9.32 7.67 -9.51
C GLU A 139 10.85 7.92 -9.53
N GLU A 140 11.29 9.17 -9.28
CA GLU A 140 12.71 9.49 -9.07
C GLU A 140 13.33 8.82 -7.83
N MET A 141 12.51 8.55 -6.81
CA MET A 141 12.90 7.76 -5.63
C MET A 141 12.88 6.25 -5.87
N GLY A 142 12.52 5.78 -7.06
CA GLY A 142 12.48 4.37 -7.42
C GLY A 142 11.16 3.65 -7.12
N LEU A 143 10.08 4.37 -6.78
CA LEU A 143 8.77 3.76 -6.63
C LEU A 143 8.04 3.68 -7.98
N GLU A 144 7.45 2.54 -8.26
CA GLU A 144 6.55 2.36 -9.39
C GLU A 144 5.13 2.77 -9.00
N THR A 145 4.46 3.62 -9.80
CA THR A 145 3.12 4.10 -9.49
C THR A 145 2.05 3.14 -10.00
N TRP A 146 1.22 2.65 -9.09
CA TRP A 146 0.10 1.75 -9.37
C TRP A 146 -1.22 2.42 -8.98
N PHE A 147 -2.24 2.28 -9.84
CA PHE A 147 -3.57 2.84 -9.62
C PHE A 147 -4.58 1.73 -9.38
N LEU A 148 -5.28 1.80 -8.24
CA LEU A 148 -6.42 0.94 -7.95
C LEU A 148 -7.70 1.74 -8.13
N SER A 149 -8.45 1.45 -9.18
CA SER A 149 -9.69 2.13 -9.54
C SER A 149 -10.89 1.17 -9.56
N ARG A 150 -12.08 1.74 -9.36
CA ARG A 150 -13.34 1.03 -9.58
C ARG A 150 -13.69 1.09 -11.05
N GLN A 151 -14.15 -0.02 -11.60
CA GLN A 151 -14.60 -0.08 -12.99
C GLN A 151 -16.06 0.36 -13.14
N ASP A 152 -16.89 0.15 -12.14
CA ASP A 152 -18.31 0.52 -12.10
C ASP A 152 -18.83 0.50 -10.66
N THR A 153 -20.16 0.42 -10.48
CA THR A 153 -20.85 0.23 -9.19
C THR A 153 -20.69 -1.16 -8.60
N GLY A 154 -20.08 -2.11 -9.35
CA GLY A 154 -19.95 -3.51 -8.96
C GLY A 154 -18.72 -3.84 -8.12
N PHE A 155 -18.39 -5.13 -8.07
CA PHE A 155 -17.28 -5.69 -7.30
C PHE A 155 -15.94 -5.68 -8.07
N ARG A 156 -15.94 -5.22 -9.33
CA ARG A 156 -14.74 -5.19 -10.18
C ARG A 156 -13.88 -3.97 -9.92
N ARG A 157 -12.58 -4.22 -9.92
CA ARG A 157 -11.53 -3.21 -9.79
C ARG A 157 -10.49 -3.42 -10.86
N VAL A 158 -9.79 -2.36 -11.20
CA VAL A 158 -8.64 -2.41 -12.08
C VAL A 158 -7.43 -1.96 -11.30
N LEU A 159 -6.39 -2.78 -11.30
CA LEU A 159 -5.08 -2.45 -10.80
C LEU A 159 -4.16 -2.22 -12.00
N LYS A 160 -3.74 -0.97 -12.20
CA LYS A 160 -2.95 -0.55 -13.34
C LYS A 160 -1.57 -0.06 -12.93
N SER A 161 -0.55 -0.64 -13.51
CA SER A 161 0.85 -0.18 -13.45
C SER A 161 1.27 0.38 -14.80
N PRO A 162 2.50 0.93 -14.94
CA PRO A 162 3.02 1.36 -16.24
C PRO A 162 3.03 0.26 -17.30
N ASP A 163 3.32 -0.97 -16.90
CA ASP A 163 3.58 -2.08 -17.81
C ASP A 163 2.41 -3.07 -17.95
N ARG A 164 1.42 -3.01 -17.04
CA ARG A 164 0.30 -3.96 -17.05
C ARG A 164 -0.97 -3.43 -16.40
N GLU A 165 -2.07 -4.04 -16.80
CA GLU A 165 -3.38 -3.82 -16.23
C GLU A 165 -3.96 -5.17 -15.80
N VAL A 166 -4.51 -5.24 -14.59
CA VAL A 166 -5.07 -6.47 -14.02
C VAL A 166 -6.47 -6.18 -13.52
N GLU A 167 -7.44 -6.94 -14.02
CA GLU A 167 -8.78 -6.93 -13.46
C GLU A 167 -8.84 -7.76 -12.17
N LEU A 168 -9.43 -7.17 -11.15
CA LEU A 168 -9.64 -7.76 -9.85
C LEU A 168 -11.12 -7.85 -9.53
N GLU A 169 -11.55 -8.96 -8.97
CA GLU A 169 -12.88 -9.09 -8.38
C GLU A 169 -12.76 -9.12 -6.87
N ARG A 170 -13.59 -8.32 -6.20
CA ARG A 170 -13.66 -8.29 -4.74
C ARG A 170 -14.78 -9.20 -4.27
N ARG A 171 -14.43 -10.25 -3.50
CA ARG A 171 -15.38 -11.16 -2.83
C ARG A 171 -14.95 -11.32 -1.37
N ASP A 172 -15.89 -11.26 -0.44
CA ASP A 172 -15.66 -11.49 1.00
C ASP A 172 -14.49 -10.71 1.61
N GLY A 173 -14.23 -9.49 1.10
CA GLY A 173 -13.14 -8.64 1.58
C GLY A 173 -11.76 -8.95 0.98
N GLU A 174 -11.68 -9.89 0.05
CA GLU A 174 -10.43 -10.22 -0.67
C GLU A 174 -10.55 -9.92 -2.18
N PHE A 175 -9.41 -9.69 -2.81
CA PHE A 175 -9.31 -9.53 -4.26
C PHE A 175 -8.76 -10.80 -4.89
N SER A 176 -9.41 -11.24 -5.96
CA SER A 176 -8.91 -12.28 -6.85
C SER A 176 -8.70 -11.73 -8.26
N VAL A 177 -7.70 -12.23 -8.97
CA VAL A 177 -7.49 -11.89 -10.38
C VAL A 177 -8.59 -12.53 -11.20
N VAL A 178 -9.25 -11.74 -12.05
CA VAL A 178 -10.20 -12.26 -13.03
C VAL A 178 -9.37 -12.90 -14.14
N SER A 179 -9.43 -14.24 -14.23
CA SER A 179 -8.83 -14.98 -15.35
C SER A 179 -9.61 -14.67 -16.62
N THR A 180 -8.96 -14.10 -17.60
CA THR A 180 -9.46 -13.99 -18.99
C THR A 180 -9.31 -15.31 -19.71
#